data_454b8dd03520179a95f74ad27c64f6a2
#
_entry.id   454b8dd03520179a95f74ad27c64f6a2
#
_cell.length_a   1.000
_cell.length_b   1.000
_cell.length_c   1.000
_cell.angle_alpha   90.00
_cell.angle_beta   90.00
_cell.angle_gamma   90.00
#
_symmetry.space_group_name_H-M   'P 1'
#
loop_
_entity.id
_entity.type
_entity.pdbx_description
1 polymer ?
#
loop_
_entity_poly.entity_id
_entity_poly.type
_entity_poly.pdbx_seq_one_letter_code
_entity_poly.pdbx_strand_id
1 'polypeptide(L)'
;MTKRKKAKSKTGAVGAALGRGLSSLWRFIAKSLGSGVRFIARGARDLDPAHQRDGLAFLILILALIATAGTWFNSDNVVGRSVYSAIYGGVGRVGVFAPIVLIYFAFRLFRVPEDSRATGRIIVGTLALLLSTTGLAHMLNGSIGTGATAMRQGGGWFGYAVSTPLVSLMTSVLAYPVLIILALFGVLVITATPVNEIFTKLSSVGSWIWSKRPERAERVEE
;
A
#
# COMPACT_ATOMS: atom_id res chain seq x y z
N MET A 1 33.70 -18.99 -52.30
CA MET A 1 33.06 -19.03 -50.95
C MET A 1 33.40 -17.74 -50.22
N THR A 2 32.52 -16.75 -50.24
CA THR A 2 32.75 -15.42 -49.65
C THR A 2 32.04 -15.34 -48.30
N LYS A 3 32.79 -15.26 -47.18
CA LYS A 3 32.28 -15.07 -45.83
C LYS A 3 31.76 -13.64 -45.66
N ARG A 4 30.43 -13.48 -45.57
CA ARG A 4 29.77 -12.22 -45.19
C ARG A 4 30.01 -11.96 -43.69
N LYS A 5 30.84 -10.96 -43.38
CA LYS A 5 30.96 -10.41 -41.99
C LYS A 5 29.65 -9.68 -41.64
N LYS A 6 28.91 -10.23 -40.65
CA LYS A 6 27.75 -9.52 -40.01
C LYS A 6 28.27 -8.30 -39.27
N ALA A 7 27.91 -7.11 -39.73
CA ALA A 7 28.13 -5.86 -39.00
C ALA A 7 27.30 -5.88 -37.72
N LYS A 8 27.95 -5.92 -36.54
CA LYS A 8 27.29 -5.73 -35.26
C LYS A 8 26.75 -4.31 -35.14
N SER A 9 25.43 -4.17 -35.01
CA SER A 9 24.73 -2.91 -34.84
C SER A 9 25.25 -2.16 -33.63
N LYS A 10 25.76 -0.95 -33.79
CA LYS A 10 26.29 -0.09 -32.74
C LYS A 10 25.20 0.36 -31.74
N THR A 11 23.95 0.29 -32.11
CA THR A 11 22.79 0.64 -31.26
C THR A 11 22.59 -0.33 -30.05
N GLY A 12 22.90 -1.61 -30.20
CA GLY A 12 22.83 -2.57 -29.10
C GLY A 12 23.90 -2.37 -28.02
N ALA A 13 25.06 -1.82 -28.37
CA ALA A 13 26.15 -1.58 -27.42
C ALA A 13 25.86 -0.36 -26.51
N VAL A 14 25.23 0.68 -27.05
CA VAL A 14 24.87 1.89 -26.29
C VAL A 14 23.72 1.58 -25.29
N GLY A 15 22.71 0.82 -25.69
CA GLY A 15 21.63 0.40 -24.80
C GLY A 15 22.12 -0.50 -23.65
N ALA A 16 23.05 -1.41 -23.95
CA ALA A 16 23.65 -2.28 -22.94
C ALA A 16 24.63 -1.51 -21.98
N ALA A 17 25.25 -0.44 -22.45
CA ALA A 17 26.09 0.42 -21.62
C ALA A 17 25.25 1.30 -20.68
N LEU A 18 24.16 1.89 -21.19
CA LEU A 18 23.19 2.65 -20.40
C LEU A 18 22.50 1.77 -19.33
N GLY A 19 22.07 0.55 -19.69
CA GLY A 19 21.46 -0.39 -18.74
C GLY A 19 22.42 -0.80 -17.63
N ARG A 20 23.70 -0.99 -17.94
CA ARG A 20 24.73 -1.27 -16.94
C ARG A 20 25.05 -0.06 -16.06
N GLY A 21 25.06 1.13 -16.63
CA GLY A 21 25.22 2.39 -15.88
C GLY A 21 24.10 2.62 -14.89
N LEU A 22 22.84 2.47 -15.32
CA LEU A 22 21.66 2.61 -14.44
C LEU A 22 21.65 1.54 -13.34
N SER A 23 21.98 0.29 -13.65
CA SER A 23 22.01 -0.78 -12.66
C SER A 23 23.17 -0.65 -11.67
N SER A 24 24.27 -0.04 -12.06
CA SER A 24 25.38 0.26 -11.14
C SER A 24 25.05 1.44 -10.23
N LEU A 25 24.41 2.48 -10.78
CA LEU A 25 23.94 3.62 -10.00
C LEU A 25 22.86 3.21 -8.98
N TRP A 26 21.90 2.38 -9.41
CA TRP A 26 20.89 1.82 -8.53
C TRP A 26 21.50 0.98 -7.40
N ARG A 27 22.45 0.12 -7.73
CA ARG A 27 23.19 -0.68 -6.73
C ARG A 27 24.00 0.17 -5.78
N PHE A 28 24.61 1.25 -6.27
CA PHE A 28 25.34 2.20 -5.43
C PHE A 28 24.41 2.92 -4.47
N ILE A 29 23.29 3.45 -4.95
CA ILE A 29 22.26 4.11 -4.12
C ILE A 29 21.67 3.13 -3.10
N ALA A 30 21.30 1.93 -3.52
CA ALA A 30 20.74 0.90 -2.64
C ALA A 30 21.77 0.46 -1.57
N LYS A 31 23.05 0.37 -1.95
CA LYS A 31 24.13 0.00 -1.03
C LYS A 31 24.47 1.13 -0.06
N SER A 32 24.45 2.37 -0.51
CA SER A 32 24.70 3.57 0.33
C SER A 32 23.55 3.78 1.32
N LEU A 33 22.30 3.72 0.86
CA LEU A 33 21.10 3.74 1.73
C LEU A 33 21.13 2.58 2.72
N GLY A 34 21.40 1.36 2.25
CA GLY A 34 21.50 0.19 3.12
C GLY A 34 22.64 0.24 4.13
N SER A 35 23.77 0.88 3.79
CA SER A 35 24.88 1.09 4.74
C SER A 35 24.55 2.18 5.75
N GLY A 36 23.90 3.28 5.33
CA GLY A 36 23.44 4.35 6.21
C GLY A 36 22.41 3.85 7.21
N VAL A 37 21.40 3.11 6.73
CA VAL A 37 20.39 2.48 7.60
C VAL A 37 21.03 1.50 8.58
N ARG A 38 21.99 0.68 8.13
CA ARG A 38 22.72 -0.24 9.04
C ARG A 38 23.60 0.47 10.05
N PHE A 39 24.20 1.61 9.68
CA PHE A 39 25.00 2.43 10.61
C PHE A 39 24.11 3.05 11.68
N ILE A 40 22.99 3.65 11.28
CA ILE A 40 21.98 4.20 12.21
C ILE A 40 21.39 3.10 13.09
N ALA A 41 21.06 1.93 12.50
CA ALA A 41 20.51 0.80 13.24
C ALA A 41 21.51 0.18 14.24
N ARG A 42 22.82 0.25 13.97
CA ARG A 42 23.84 -0.20 14.94
C ARG A 42 23.96 0.80 16.09
N GLY A 43 24.04 2.10 15.81
CA GLY A 43 24.06 3.13 16.84
C GLY A 43 22.77 3.18 17.69
N ALA A 44 21.64 2.79 17.09
CA ALA A 44 20.37 2.70 17.80
C ALA A 44 20.27 1.48 18.73
N ARG A 45 21.09 0.44 18.53
CA ARG A 45 21.08 -0.75 19.41
C ARG A 45 21.61 -0.50 20.83
N ASP A 46 22.46 0.52 20.97
CA ASP A 46 23.01 0.92 22.27
C ASP A 46 22.10 1.90 23.03
N LEU A 47 20.98 2.33 22.39
CA LEU A 47 19.99 3.19 22.99
C LEU A 47 18.95 2.33 23.74
N ASP A 48 18.40 2.91 24.81
CA ASP A 48 17.27 2.34 25.55
C ASP A 48 16.11 1.99 24.58
N PRO A 49 15.43 0.84 24.72
CA PRO A 49 14.32 0.43 23.84
C PRO A 49 13.25 1.50 23.64
N ALA A 50 13.00 2.36 24.65
CA ALA A 50 12.10 3.50 24.54
C ALA A 50 12.56 4.51 23.48
N HIS A 51 13.83 4.91 23.52
CA HIS A 51 14.38 5.88 22.56
C HIS A 51 14.49 5.32 21.13
N GLN A 52 14.69 4.01 20.99
CA GLN A 52 14.67 3.37 19.65
C GLN A 52 13.29 3.48 18.98
N ARG A 53 12.21 3.35 19.74
CA ARG A 53 10.84 3.45 19.25
C ARG A 53 10.47 4.87 18.87
N ASP A 54 10.82 5.82 19.71
CA ASP A 54 10.59 7.25 19.44
C ASP A 54 11.33 7.65 18.16
N GLY A 55 12.58 7.22 17.98
CA GLY A 55 13.33 7.43 16.76
C GLY A 55 12.65 6.85 15.52
N LEU A 56 12.09 5.63 15.62
CA LEU A 56 11.33 5.01 14.54
C LEU A 56 10.03 5.76 14.26
N ALA A 57 9.32 6.20 15.30
CA ALA A 57 8.10 6.97 15.16
C ALA A 57 8.35 8.32 14.47
N PHE A 58 9.42 9.03 14.83
CA PHE A 58 9.86 10.25 14.14
C PHE A 58 10.24 9.99 12.69
N LEU A 59 10.94 8.90 12.41
CA LEU A 59 11.28 8.51 11.02
C LEU A 59 10.01 8.29 10.18
N ILE A 60 9.03 7.56 10.72
CA ILE A 60 7.75 7.32 10.03
C ILE A 60 7.00 8.65 9.84
N LEU A 61 7.04 9.55 10.81
CA LEU A 61 6.43 10.88 10.71
C LEU A 61 7.08 11.72 9.60
N ILE A 62 8.40 11.70 9.50
CA ILE A 62 9.14 12.37 8.41
C ILE A 62 8.74 11.76 7.05
N LEU A 63 8.67 10.43 6.96
CA LEU A 63 8.21 9.74 5.75
C LEU A 63 6.76 10.11 5.41
N ALA A 64 5.88 10.24 6.41
CA ALA A 64 4.52 10.70 6.22
C ALA A 64 4.46 12.13 5.66
N LEU A 65 5.30 13.03 6.17
CA LEU A 65 5.39 14.42 5.68
C LEU A 65 5.86 14.46 4.22
N ILE A 66 6.89 13.67 3.89
CA ILE A 66 7.41 13.55 2.52
C ILE A 66 6.34 12.95 1.60
N ALA A 67 5.64 11.91 2.06
CA ALA A 67 4.54 11.30 1.32
C ALA A 67 3.40 12.31 1.08
N THR A 68 3.04 13.11 2.08
CA THR A 68 2.03 14.18 1.96
C THR A 68 2.43 15.19 0.89
N ALA A 69 3.68 15.65 0.92
CA ALA A 69 4.20 16.59 -0.07
C ALA A 69 4.16 16.03 -1.49
N GLY A 70 4.48 14.74 -1.66
CA GLY A 70 4.48 14.08 -2.97
C GLY A 70 3.09 13.69 -3.48
N THR A 71 2.15 13.34 -2.60
CA THR A 71 0.83 12.84 -3.02
C THR A 71 -0.25 13.91 -3.07
N TRP A 72 -0.27 14.86 -2.13
CA TRP A 72 -1.35 15.84 -2.00
C TRP A 72 -0.99 17.21 -2.56
N PHE A 73 0.28 17.62 -2.44
CA PHE A 73 0.71 18.96 -2.91
C PHE A 73 1.28 18.96 -4.33
N ASN A 74 1.34 17.80 -4.99
CA ASN A 74 1.80 17.63 -6.38
C ASN A 74 3.07 18.46 -6.70
N SER A 75 4.06 18.38 -5.81
CA SER A 75 5.28 19.17 -5.90
C SER A 75 6.07 18.82 -7.17
N ASP A 76 6.28 19.79 -8.05
CA ASP A 76 7.01 19.63 -9.32
C ASP A 76 8.52 19.42 -9.17
N ASN A 77 9.02 19.42 -7.94
CA ASN A 77 10.42 19.16 -7.64
C ASN A 77 10.79 17.67 -7.82
N VAL A 78 12.08 17.40 -7.92
CA VAL A 78 12.60 16.04 -8.14
C VAL A 78 12.16 15.08 -7.04
N VAL A 79 12.14 15.53 -5.78
CA VAL A 79 11.75 14.71 -4.63
C VAL A 79 10.25 14.38 -4.69
N GLY A 80 9.39 15.37 -4.89
CA GLY A 80 7.94 15.18 -5.00
C GLY A 80 7.56 14.20 -6.12
N ARG A 81 8.14 14.38 -7.32
CA ARG A 81 7.93 13.47 -8.45
C ARG A 81 8.41 12.05 -8.19
N SER A 82 9.54 11.90 -7.51
CA SER A 82 10.08 10.57 -7.16
C SER A 82 9.18 9.86 -6.15
N VAL A 83 8.75 10.56 -5.11
CA VAL A 83 7.83 10.04 -4.08
C VAL A 83 6.46 9.70 -4.69
N TYR A 84 5.90 10.60 -5.51
CA TYR A 84 4.68 10.33 -6.25
C TYR A 84 4.81 9.06 -7.10
N SER A 85 5.89 8.95 -7.88
CA SER A 85 6.11 7.79 -8.74
C SER A 85 6.28 6.50 -7.95
N ALA A 86 6.93 6.54 -6.80
CA ALA A 86 7.12 5.39 -5.94
C ALA A 86 5.79 4.93 -5.31
N ILE A 87 5.03 5.86 -4.73
CA ILE A 87 3.77 5.55 -4.06
C ILE A 87 2.71 5.10 -5.09
N TYR A 88 2.45 5.91 -6.11
CA TYR A 88 1.44 5.57 -7.14
C TYR A 88 1.87 4.43 -8.05
N GLY A 89 3.16 4.24 -8.27
CA GLY A 89 3.69 3.06 -8.95
C GLY A 89 3.50 1.79 -8.13
N GLY A 90 3.68 1.86 -6.80
CA GLY A 90 3.51 0.73 -5.88
C GLY A 90 2.06 0.36 -5.62
N VAL A 91 1.27 1.30 -5.12
CA VAL A 91 -0.09 1.06 -4.63
C VAL A 91 -1.19 1.72 -5.47
N GLY A 92 -0.83 2.39 -6.57
CA GLY A 92 -1.77 3.03 -7.48
C GLY A 92 -2.57 4.14 -6.79
N ARG A 93 -3.85 4.27 -7.17
CA ARG A 93 -4.76 5.29 -6.61
C ARG A 93 -4.96 5.19 -5.10
N VAL A 94 -4.77 4.01 -4.52
CA VAL A 94 -4.83 3.81 -3.06
C VAL A 94 -3.73 4.59 -2.35
N GLY A 95 -2.66 4.96 -3.06
CA GLY A 95 -1.55 5.76 -2.56
C GLY A 95 -1.91 7.14 -1.99
N VAL A 96 -3.08 7.67 -2.34
CA VAL A 96 -3.59 8.92 -1.72
C VAL A 96 -3.76 8.79 -0.21
N PHE A 97 -4.01 7.59 0.30
CA PHE A 97 -4.15 7.29 1.72
C PHE A 97 -2.83 6.99 2.42
N ALA A 98 -1.72 6.86 1.68
CA ALA A 98 -0.41 6.53 2.26
C ALA A 98 0.04 7.48 3.39
N PRO A 99 -0.10 8.82 3.27
CA PRO A 99 0.24 9.73 4.36
C PRO A 99 -0.57 9.46 5.64
N ILE A 100 -1.88 9.23 5.50
CA ILE A 100 -2.78 8.97 6.63
C ILE A 100 -2.37 7.70 7.37
N VAL A 101 -2.07 6.64 6.62
CA VAL A 101 -1.63 5.35 7.19
C VAL A 101 -0.30 5.52 7.92
N LEU A 102 0.66 6.25 7.34
CA LEU A 102 1.95 6.52 7.97
C LEU A 102 1.80 7.36 9.24
N ILE A 103 0.97 8.42 9.22
CA ILE A 103 0.67 9.24 10.41
C ILE A 103 0.04 8.37 11.51
N TYR A 104 -0.91 7.52 11.16
CA TYR A 104 -1.52 6.60 12.10
C TYR A 104 -0.49 5.67 12.76
N PHE A 105 0.42 5.08 11.99
CA PHE A 105 1.49 4.24 12.53
C PHE A 105 2.47 5.02 13.41
N ALA A 106 2.86 6.24 13.00
CA ALA A 106 3.72 7.10 13.81
C ALA A 106 3.08 7.43 15.17
N PHE A 107 1.82 7.88 15.13
CA PHE A 107 1.07 8.20 16.34
C PHE A 107 0.89 7.01 17.26
N ARG A 108 0.62 5.84 16.69
CA ARG A 108 0.49 4.60 17.45
C ARG A 108 1.79 4.19 18.13
N LEU A 109 2.93 4.33 17.45
CA LEU A 109 4.24 4.05 18.04
C LEU A 109 4.53 4.95 19.25
N PHE A 110 4.13 6.22 19.20
CA PHE A 110 4.27 7.13 20.34
C PHE A 110 3.36 6.75 21.52
N ARG A 111 2.14 6.25 21.23
CA ARG A 111 1.10 6.11 22.25
C ARG A 111 1.09 4.76 22.97
N VAL A 112 1.52 3.68 22.32
CA VAL A 112 1.45 2.31 22.86
C VAL A 112 2.80 1.62 22.73
N PRO A 113 3.68 1.80 23.72
CA PRO A 113 5.07 1.36 23.59
C PRO A 113 5.27 -0.16 23.70
N GLU A 114 4.43 -0.91 24.42
CA GLU A 114 4.79 -2.25 24.89
C GLU A 114 3.99 -3.44 24.32
N ASP A 115 2.93 -3.20 23.57
CA ASP A 115 2.08 -4.30 23.10
C ASP A 115 2.55 -4.86 21.74
N SER A 116 3.56 -5.72 21.80
CA SER A 116 4.14 -6.42 20.65
C SER A 116 3.09 -7.26 19.89
N ARG A 117 2.11 -7.85 20.59
CA ARG A 117 1.06 -8.68 19.97
C ARG A 117 0.06 -7.82 19.19
N ALA A 118 -0.32 -6.67 19.73
CA ALA A 118 -1.20 -5.73 19.04
C ALA A 118 -0.52 -5.14 17.81
N THR A 119 0.78 -4.85 17.86
CA THR A 119 1.54 -4.32 16.74
C THR A 119 1.64 -5.33 15.59
N GLY A 120 1.96 -6.60 15.87
CA GLY A 120 2.00 -7.65 14.85
C GLY A 120 0.66 -7.84 14.15
N ARG A 121 -0.42 -7.87 14.90
CA ARG A 121 -1.79 -7.98 14.37
C ARG A 121 -2.13 -6.81 13.42
N ILE A 122 -1.81 -5.58 13.82
CA ILE A 122 -2.10 -4.40 12.99
C ILE A 122 -1.27 -4.41 11.71
N ILE A 123 -0.01 -4.82 11.77
CA ILE A 123 0.81 -4.96 10.56
C ILE A 123 0.18 -5.96 9.60
N VAL A 124 -0.18 -7.16 10.08
CA VAL A 124 -0.82 -8.19 9.25
C VAL A 124 -2.15 -7.70 8.67
N GLY A 125 -3.01 -7.10 9.50
CA GLY A 125 -4.29 -6.55 9.05
C GLY A 125 -4.13 -5.42 8.04
N THR A 126 -3.16 -4.52 8.24
CA THR A 126 -2.87 -3.43 7.29
C THR A 126 -2.32 -3.97 5.97
N LEU A 127 -1.45 -4.97 6.00
CA LEU A 127 -0.98 -5.64 4.78
C LEU A 127 -2.12 -6.32 4.03
N ALA A 128 -2.98 -7.06 4.73
CA ALA A 128 -4.16 -7.68 4.11
C ALA A 128 -5.09 -6.64 3.49
N LEU A 129 -5.34 -5.54 4.19
CA LEU A 129 -6.17 -4.44 3.70
C LEU A 129 -5.52 -3.73 2.51
N LEU A 130 -4.22 -3.49 2.54
CA LEU A 130 -3.48 -2.87 1.44
C LEU A 130 -3.50 -3.76 0.19
N LEU A 131 -3.20 -5.05 0.33
CA LEU A 131 -3.20 -5.98 -0.80
C LEU A 131 -4.59 -6.15 -1.41
N SER A 132 -5.63 -6.23 -0.58
CA SER A 132 -7.00 -6.36 -1.07
C SER A 132 -7.51 -5.08 -1.75
N THR A 133 -7.28 -3.92 -1.15
CA THR A 133 -7.73 -2.63 -1.74
C THR A 133 -6.98 -2.28 -3.02
N THR A 134 -5.67 -2.54 -3.08
CA THR A 134 -4.89 -2.34 -4.31
C THR A 134 -5.29 -3.35 -5.39
N GLY A 135 -5.53 -4.63 -5.02
CA GLY A 135 -6.05 -5.65 -5.93
C GLY A 135 -7.40 -5.28 -6.52
N LEU A 136 -8.35 -4.86 -5.67
CA LEU A 136 -9.66 -4.37 -6.11
C LEU A 136 -9.54 -3.13 -7.01
N ALA A 137 -8.74 -2.15 -6.62
CA ALA A 137 -8.51 -0.94 -7.42
C ALA A 137 -7.92 -1.28 -8.79
N HIS A 138 -7.05 -2.28 -8.87
CA HIS A 138 -6.48 -2.73 -10.14
C HIS A 138 -7.53 -3.39 -11.03
N MET A 139 -8.38 -4.26 -10.48
CA MET A 139 -9.46 -4.93 -11.21
C MET A 139 -10.55 -3.95 -11.67
N LEU A 140 -10.94 -2.98 -10.83
CA LEU A 140 -11.97 -1.99 -11.14
C LEU A 140 -11.57 -1.04 -12.29
N ASN A 141 -10.29 -0.76 -12.45
CA ASN A 141 -9.79 0.05 -13.57
C ASN A 141 -9.58 -0.75 -14.88
N GLY A 142 -10.11 -1.97 -14.95
CA GLY A 142 -10.07 -2.79 -16.15
C GLY A 142 -8.70 -3.39 -16.44
N SER A 143 -7.77 -3.40 -15.47
CA SER A 143 -6.48 -4.13 -15.40
C SER A 143 -5.74 -4.35 -16.74
N ILE A 144 -5.94 -3.48 -17.72
CA ILE A 144 -5.52 -3.72 -19.09
C ILE A 144 -4.21 -2.98 -19.33
N GLY A 145 -3.13 -3.60 -18.92
CA GLY A 145 -1.80 -3.18 -19.31
C GLY A 145 -0.78 -3.06 -18.17
N THR A 146 0.42 -3.45 -18.48
CA THR A 146 1.61 -3.31 -17.63
C THR A 146 2.28 -1.94 -17.77
N GLY A 147 1.62 -0.99 -18.45
CA GLY A 147 2.14 0.36 -18.65
C GLY A 147 2.15 1.18 -17.35
N ALA A 148 3.14 2.07 -17.21
CA ALA A 148 3.30 2.91 -16.02
C ALA A 148 2.03 3.73 -15.67
N THR A 149 1.30 4.20 -16.68
CA THR A 149 0.07 4.97 -16.51
C THR A 149 -1.08 4.09 -16.01
N ALA A 150 -1.24 2.90 -16.59
CA ALA A 150 -2.26 1.94 -16.16
C ALA A 150 -2.03 1.48 -14.71
N MET A 151 -0.77 1.26 -14.34
CA MET A 151 -0.39 0.91 -12.98
C MET A 151 -0.73 2.02 -11.97
N ARG A 152 -0.42 3.28 -12.29
CA ARG A 152 -0.70 4.42 -11.42
C ARG A 152 -2.20 4.70 -11.26
N GLN A 153 -2.98 4.48 -12.31
CA GLN A 153 -4.43 4.67 -12.29
C GLN A 153 -5.18 3.50 -11.66
N GLY A 154 -4.58 2.33 -11.64
CA GLY A 154 -5.11 1.12 -10.98
C GLY A 154 -4.62 0.96 -9.55
N GLY A 155 -4.33 -0.27 -9.18
CA GLY A 155 -3.81 -0.66 -7.86
C GLY A 155 -2.28 -0.69 -7.77
N GLY A 156 -1.57 -0.15 -8.74
CA GLY A 156 -0.12 -0.18 -8.78
C GLY A 156 0.46 -1.58 -8.97
N TRP A 157 1.73 -1.70 -8.67
CA TRP A 157 2.45 -2.98 -8.77
C TRP A 157 1.90 -4.03 -7.80
N PHE A 158 1.55 -3.63 -6.58
CA PHE A 158 0.95 -4.54 -5.60
C PHE A 158 -0.43 -5.02 -6.04
N GLY A 159 -1.25 -4.11 -6.58
CA GLY A 159 -2.54 -4.50 -7.13
C GLY A 159 -2.43 -5.48 -8.29
N TYR A 160 -1.51 -5.23 -9.22
CA TYR A 160 -1.20 -6.14 -10.32
C TYR A 160 -0.72 -7.50 -9.83
N ALA A 161 0.24 -7.52 -8.89
CA ALA A 161 0.81 -8.75 -8.35
C ALA A 161 -0.20 -9.64 -7.62
N VAL A 162 -1.23 -9.04 -7.01
CA VAL A 162 -2.29 -9.78 -6.31
C VAL A 162 -3.42 -10.17 -7.27
N SER A 163 -3.92 -9.24 -8.07
CA SER A 163 -5.10 -9.48 -8.91
C SER A 163 -4.81 -10.39 -10.09
N THR A 164 -3.64 -10.28 -10.73
CA THR A 164 -3.32 -11.08 -11.91
C THR A 164 -3.34 -12.58 -11.66
N PRO A 165 -2.64 -13.13 -10.64
CA PRO A 165 -2.72 -14.56 -10.35
C PRO A 165 -4.12 -14.98 -9.87
N LEU A 166 -4.82 -14.15 -9.10
CA LEU A 166 -6.18 -14.46 -8.67
C LEU A 166 -7.12 -14.62 -9.88
N VAL A 167 -7.08 -13.66 -10.80
CA VAL A 167 -7.94 -13.69 -12.01
C VAL A 167 -7.56 -14.85 -12.92
N SER A 168 -6.27 -15.17 -13.06
CA SER A 168 -5.82 -16.29 -13.89
C SER A 168 -6.23 -17.65 -13.32
N LEU A 169 -6.28 -17.79 -12.00
CA LEU A 169 -6.64 -19.04 -11.32
C LEU A 169 -8.16 -19.22 -11.13
N MET A 170 -8.89 -18.13 -10.85
CA MET A 170 -10.28 -18.19 -10.36
C MET A 170 -11.28 -17.43 -11.22
N THR A 171 -10.86 -16.77 -12.29
CA THR A 171 -11.71 -15.82 -13.05
C THR A 171 -12.04 -14.55 -12.23
N SER A 172 -12.34 -13.46 -12.92
CA SER A 172 -12.67 -12.16 -12.29
C SER A 172 -13.86 -12.26 -11.33
N VAL A 173 -14.86 -13.08 -11.65
CA VAL A 173 -16.09 -13.22 -10.84
C VAL A 173 -15.80 -13.73 -9.43
N LEU A 174 -14.86 -14.65 -9.27
CA LEU A 174 -14.47 -15.20 -7.96
C LEU A 174 -13.37 -14.34 -7.29
N ALA A 175 -12.54 -13.66 -8.06
CA ALA A 175 -11.48 -12.83 -7.51
C ALA A 175 -12.03 -11.62 -6.72
N TYR A 176 -13.14 -11.00 -7.17
CA TYR A 176 -13.78 -9.90 -6.44
C TYR A 176 -14.20 -10.28 -5.01
N PRO A 177 -15.04 -11.32 -4.80
CA PRO A 177 -15.45 -11.69 -3.44
C PRO A 177 -14.27 -12.12 -2.57
N VAL A 178 -13.26 -12.79 -3.11
CA VAL A 178 -12.06 -13.16 -2.35
C VAL A 178 -11.31 -11.93 -1.84
N LEU A 179 -11.11 -10.92 -2.69
CA LEU A 179 -10.46 -9.68 -2.28
C LEU A 179 -11.32 -8.87 -1.29
N ILE A 180 -12.64 -8.89 -1.43
CA ILE A 180 -13.54 -8.24 -0.47
C ILE A 180 -13.47 -8.94 0.90
N ILE A 181 -13.49 -10.27 0.93
CA ILE A 181 -13.33 -11.04 2.17
C ILE A 181 -11.97 -10.76 2.81
N LEU A 182 -10.90 -10.68 2.00
CA LEU A 182 -9.57 -10.33 2.49
C LEU A 182 -9.52 -8.91 3.06
N ALA A 183 -10.24 -7.95 2.45
CA ALA A 183 -10.36 -6.59 2.98
C ALA A 183 -11.08 -6.57 4.33
N LEU A 184 -12.22 -7.27 4.42
CA LEU A 184 -12.97 -7.42 5.66
C LEU A 184 -12.12 -8.08 6.76
N PHE A 185 -11.40 -9.15 6.41
CA PHE A 185 -10.46 -9.79 7.31
C PHE A 185 -9.38 -8.81 7.80
N GLY A 186 -8.81 -8.01 6.91
CA GLY A 186 -7.84 -6.98 7.27
C GLY A 186 -8.39 -5.97 8.29
N VAL A 187 -9.60 -5.49 8.08
CA VAL A 187 -10.29 -4.59 9.02
C VAL A 187 -10.52 -5.26 10.37
N LEU A 188 -11.03 -6.49 10.38
CA LEU A 188 -11.26 -7.28 11.59
C LEU A 188 -9.99 -7.48 12.42
N VAL A 189 -8.90 -7.82 11.73
CA VAL A 189 -7.61 -8.02 12.38
C VAL A 189 -7.08 -6.72 12.97
N ILE A 190 -7.22 -5.58 12.28
CA ILE A 190 -6.79 -4.26 12.79
C ILE A 190 -7.61 -3.87 14.03
N THR A 191 -8.93 -4.01 13.95
CA THR A 191 -9.85 -3.57 15.01
C THR A 191 -9.90 -4.52 16.21
N ALA A 192 -9.31 -5.71 16.10
CA ALA A 192 -9.41 -6.78 17.10
C ALA A 192 -10.84 -7.20 17.41
N THR A 193 -11.76 -6.96 16.50
CA THR A 193 -13.17 -7.28 16.71
C THR A 193 -13.40 -8.72 16.27
N PRO A 194 -13.82 -9.64 17.16
CA PRO A 194 -14.18 -10.98 16.76
C PRO A 194 -15.42 -10.93 15.87
N VAL A 195 -15.46 -11.79 14.86
CA VAL A 195 -16.56 -11.85 13.85
C VAL A 195 -17.93 -11.94 14.53
N ASN A 196 -17.99 -12.59 15.67
CA ASN A 196 -19.20 -12.77 16.46
C ASN A 196 -19.81 -11.44 16.95
N GLU A 197 -18.98 -10.46 17.34
CA GLU A 197 -19.46 -9.13 17.78
C GLU A 197 -20.00 -8.27 16.63
N ILE A 198 -19.58 -8.53 15.40
CA ILE A 198 -20.06 -7.77 14.23
C ILE A 198 -21.53 -8.07 13.99
N PHE A 199 -21.92 -9.33 14.04
CA PHE A 199 -23.33 -9.73 13.86
C PHE A 199 -24.23 -9.10 14.92
N THR A 200 -23.79 -9.04 16.18
CA THR A 200 -24.56 -8.40 17.26
C THR A 200 -24.66 -6.89 17.10
N LYS A 201 -23.58 -6.22 16.68
CA LYS A 201 -23.62 -4.76 16.40
C LYS A 201 -24.42 -4.43 15.15
N LEU A 202 -24.33 -5.25 14.11
CA LEU A 202 -25.10 -5.04 12.89
C LEU A 202 -26.62 -5.22 13.13
N SER A 203 -27.00 -6.23 13.91
CA SER A 203 -28.40 -6.45 14.29
C SER A 203 -28.95 -5.30 15.13
N SER A 204 -28.17 -4.73 16.05
CA SER A 204 -28.57 -3.60 16.87
C SER A 204 -28.71 -2.30 16.05
N VAL A 205 -27.87 -2.08 15.04
CA VAL A 205 -28.00 -0.95 14.10
C VAL A 205 -29.22 -1.16 13.21
N GLY A 206 -29.46 -2.38 12.73
CA GLY A 206 -30.63 -2.73 11.93
C GLY A 206 -31.95 -2.48 12.70
N SER A 207 -32.02 -2.90 13.95
CA SER A 207 -33.20 -2.64 14.79
C SER A 207 -33.40 -1.16 15.10
N TRP A 208 -32.32 -0.38 15.30
CA TRP A 208 -32.39 1.05 15.51
C TRP A 208 -32.90 1.82 14.27
N ILE A 209 -32.47 1.42 13.06
CA ILE A 209 -32.98 2.00 11.80
C ILE A 209 -34.43 1.64 11.57
N TRP A 210 -34.85 0.43 11.94
CA TRP A 210 -36.23 -0.02 11.81
C TRP A 210 -37.17 0.66 12.81
N SER A 211 -36.71 0.89 14.05
CA SER A 211 -37.49 1.58 15.07
C SER A 211 -37.68 3.09 14.78
N LYS A 212 -36.89 3.67 13.89
CA LYS A 212 -37.04 5.07 13.45
C LYS A 212 -37.89 5.25 12.18
N ARG A 213 -38.50 4.17 11.63
CA ARG A 213 -39.49 4.37 10.58
C ARG A 213 -40.72 5.06 11.20
N PRO A 214 -41.09 6.29 10.76
CA PRO A 214 -42.29 6.92 11.23
C PRO A 214 -43.48 6.03 10.83
N GLU A 215 -44.35 5.74 11.79
CA GLU A 215 -45.68 5.17 11.56
C GLU A 215 -46.49 6.10 10.63
N ARG A 216 -46.31 5.90 9.34
CA ARG A 216 -47.04 6.62 8.30
C ARG A 216 -47.96 5.66 7.60
N ALA A 217 -48.92 5.14 8.32
CA ALA A 217 -50.01 4.40 7.71
C ALA A 217 -51.20 4.14 8.69
N GLU A 218 -51.64 5.13 9.45
CA GLU A 218 -52.96 5.03 10.09
C GLU A 218 -53.57 6.40 10.20
N ARG A 219 -53.87 7.00 9.08
CA ARG A 219 -54.81 8.12 9.00
C ARG A 219 -55.37 8.27 7.60
N VAL A 220 -56.05 7.24 7.14
CA VAL A 220 -57.08 7.33 6.07
C VAL A 220 -58.11 6.26 6.39
N GLU A 221 -59.04 6.59 7.27
CA GLU A 221 -60.40 6.06 7.37
C GLU A 221 -61.04 6.64 8.62
N GLU A 222 -61.52 7.87 8.51
CA GLU A 222 -62.75 8.40 9.15
C GLU A 222 -63.28 9.56 8.31
#